data_4912ae44e0ccbfaecec8a562c56e3cd3
#
_entry.id   4912ae44e0ccbfaecec8a562c56e3cd3
#
_cell.length_a   1.000
_cell.length_b   1.000
_cell.length_c   1.000
_cell.angle_alpha   90.00
_cell.angle_beta   90.00
_cell.angle_gamma   90.00
#
_symmetry.space_group_name_H-M   'P 1'
#
loop_
_entity.id
_entity.type
_entity.pdbx_description
1 polymer ?
#
loop_
_entity_poly.entity_id
_entity_poly.type
_entity_poly.pdbx_seq_one_letter_code
_entity_poly.pdbx_strand_id
1 'polypeptide(L)'
;MRIDKSVLDDYAILTLKGEFDTFYVTTLEEETQGLLDQGIAFVILNLRLVKFINSTALGAIIKLHKRCKAAGGELVISKPSPFAKEIIGKLGIDQLVPMFDDEDVAVKHIIKSLNAAEFGGEGPLDSEKVLIGFPDNVLQSYFGGKKALVGTMCNVDGGKITFLWSGKKYGLTSIKARELFAHGAGINLKFQVKVFKKGHFDVAAKVSDIQDASDGNIKVTAAYTKIAKSDQEALSQFAADLAFLKRQLPGG
;
A
#
# COMPACT_ATOMS: atom_id res chain seq x y z
N MET A 1 10.13 29.01 -6.16
CA MET A 1 9.25 27.85 -5.90
C MET A 1 9.32 27.45 -4.43
N ARG A 2 8.26 26.86 -3.89
CA ARG A 2 8.26 26.22 -2.56
C ARG A 2 7.79 24.77 -2.72
N ILE A 3 8.39 23.87 -1.96
CA ILE A 3 7.98 22.48 -1.89
C ILE A 3 7.43 22.24 -0.49
N ASP A 4 6.17 21.82 -0.41
CA ASP A 4 5.58 21.33 0.84
C ASP A 4 5.64 19.81 0.80
N LYS A 5 6.25 19.20 1.82
CA LYS A 5 6.46 17.77 1.92
C LYS A 5 5.53 17.16 2.97
N SER A 6 4.78 16.14 2.59
CA SER A 6 4.00 15.29 3.48
C SER A 6 4.51 13.86 3.34
N VAL A 7 5.08 13.32 4.40
CA VAL A 7 5.60 11.95 4.44
C VAL A 7 4.58 11.08 5.15
N LEU A 8 4.21 9.99 4.50
CA LEU A 8 3.36 8.93 5.01
C LEU A 8 4.23 7.66 5.20
N ASP A 9 3.71 6.65 5.83
CA ASP A 9 4.53 5.47 6.20
C ASP A 9 5.30 4.87 5.01
N ASP A 10 4.67 4.77 3.83
CA ASP A 10 5.20 4.04 2.68
C ASP A 10 5.41 4.91 1.43
N TYR A 11 4.94 6.16 1.44
CA TYR A 11 5.07 7.10 0.32
C TYR A 11 5.11 8.55 0.78
N ALA A 12 5.50 9.45 -0.10
CA ALA A 12 5.50 10.88 0.17
C ALA A 12 4.75 11.68 -0.90
N ILE A 13 4.18 12.82 -0.51
CA ILE A 13 3.59 13.80 -1.41
C ILE A 13 4.43 15.06 -1.36
N LEU A 14 4.96 15.47 -2.50
CA LEU A 14 5.66 16.73 -2.69
C LEU A 14 4.76 17.69 -3.47
N THR A 15 4.27 18.74 -2.81
CA THR A 15 3.44 19.78 -3.44
C THR A 15 4.31 20.94 -3.87
N LEU A 16 4.43 21.14 -5.18
CA LEU A 16 5.19 22.23 -5.77
C LEU A 16 4.32 23.48 -5.92
N LYS A 17 4.85 24.65 -5.53
CA LYS A 17 4.13 25.92 -5.58
C LYS A 17 4.97 27.00 -6.28
N GLY A 18 4.42 27.60 -7.32
CA GLY A 18 5.02 28.70 -8.07
C GLY A 18 5.66 28.24 -9.39
N GLU A 19 6.82 28.78 -9.75
CA GLU A 19 7.50 28.49 -11.00
C GLU A 19 8.54 27.38 -10.81
N PHE A 20 8.46 26.32 -11.60
CA PHE A 20 9.41 25.22 -11.56
C PHE A 20 10.35 25.33 -12.76
N ASP A 21 11.50 25.90 -12.53
CA ASP A 21 12.55 26.12 -13.50
C ASP A 21 13.87 25.46 -13.10
N THR A 22 14.92 25.72 -13.84
CA THR A 22 16.27 25.18 -13.66
C THR A 22 16.84 25.43 -12.26
N PHE A 23 16.53 26.57 -11.63
CA PHE A 23 17.05 26.92 -10.30
C PHE A 23 16.53 25.99 -9.20
N TYR A 24 15.33 25.44 -9.37
CA TYR A 24 14.68 24.61 -8.36
C TYR A 24 14.82 23.11 -8.61
N VAL A 25 15.47 22.70 -9.70
CA VAL A 25 15.73 21.29 -9.99
C VAL A 25 16.54 20.64 -8.88
N THR A 26 17.63 21.29 -8.45
CA THR A 26 18.49 20.78 -7.38
C THR A 26 17.70 20.56 -6.07
N THR A 27 16.86 21.53 -5.69
CA THR A 27 16.02 21.40 -4.48
C THR A 27 15.07 20.21 -4.56
N LEU A 28 14.43 19.97 -5.72
CA LEU A 28 13.56 18.80 -5.89
C LEU A 28 14.36 17.48 -5.89
N GLU A 29 15.55 17.48 -6.48
CA GLU A 29 16.45 16.33 -6.46
C GLU A 29 16.89 15.99 -5.03
N GLU A 30 17.27 16.99 -4.22
CA GLU A 30 17.66 16.82 -2.81
C GLU A 30 16.50 16.30 -1.96
N GLU A 31 15.31 16.89 -2.10
CA GLU A 31 14.12 16.41 -1.37
C GLU A 31 13.76 14.96 -1.72
N THR A 32 13.85 14.62 -3.01
CA THR A 32 13.57 13.24 -3.45
C THR A 32 14.67 12.29 -2.99
N GLN A 33 15.95 12.70 -3.02
CA GLN A 33 17.04 11.87 -2.52
C GLN A 33 16.90 11.62 -1.03
N GLY A 34 16.57 12.64 -0.23
CA GLY A 34 16.32 12.48 1.20
C GLY A 34 15.18 11.51 1.51
N LEU A 35 14.17 11.39 0.64
CA LEU A 35 13.13 10.37 0.76
C LEU A 35 13.67 8.97 0.45
N LEU A 36 14.44 8.83 -0.63
CA LEU A 36 15.07 7.55 -1.01
C LEU A 36 16.03 7.04 0.07
N ASP A 37 16.79 7.94 0.70
CA ASP A 37 17.71 7.59 1.80
C ASP A 37 16.97 7.10 3.05
N GLN A 38 15.69 7.49 3.22
CA GLN A 38 14.78 7.01 4.25
C GLN A 38 14.03 5.73 3.85
N GLY A 39 14.31 5.18 2.66
CA GLY A 39 13.62 3.99 2.13
C GLY A 39 12.27 4.30 1.47
N ILE A 40 11.88 5.57 1.32
CA ILE A 40 10.63 5.99 0.70
C ILE A 40 10.87 6.20 -0.80
N ALA A 41 10.57 5.17 -1.60
CA ALA A 41 10.77 5.19 -3.04
C ALA A 41 9.50 5.53 -3.85
N PHE A 42 8.34 5.65 -3.20
CA PHE A 42 7.08 6.02 -3.82
C PHE A 42 6.76 7.48 -3.56
N VAL A 43 6.67 8.29 -4.62
CA VAL A 43 6.54 9.75 -4.53
C VAL A 43 5.40 10.23 -5.41
N ILE A 44 4.52 11.06 -4.86
CA ILE A 44 3.49 11.79 -5.59
C ILE A 44 3.94 13.25 -5.73
N LEU A 45 4.09 13.71 -6.95
CA LEU A 45 4.43 15.08 -7.25
C LEU A 45 3.16 15.86 -7.61
N ASN A 46 2.64 16.65 -6.65
CA ASN A 46 1.45 17.47 -6.86
C ASN A 46 1.83 18.79 -7.53
N LEU A 47 1.34 19.01 -8.75
CA LEU A 47 1.65 20.19 -9.56
C LEU A 47 0.49 21.19 -9.65
N ARG A 48 -0.53 21.10 -8.79
CA ARG A 48 -1.72 21.96 -8.82
C ARG A 48 -1.39 23.45 -8.78
N LEU A 49 -0.37 23.81 -8.04
CA LEU A 49 0.03 25.21 -7.81
C LEU A 49 1.25 25.62 -8.64
N VAL A 50 1.64 24.82 -9.63
CA VAL A 50 2.72 25.15 -10.57
C VAL A 50 2.19 26.06 -11.66
N LYS A 51 2.76 27.26 -11.77
CA LYS A 51 2.36 28.29 -12.74
C LYS A 51 3.20 28.27 -14.02
N PHE A 52 4.43 27.76 -13.93
CA PHE A 52 5.37 27.65 -15.03
C PHE A 52 6.26 26.43 -14.81
N ILE A 53 6.63 25.79 -15.90
CA ILE A 53 7.58 24.68 -15.92
C ILE A 53 8.39 24.72 -17.22
N ASN A 54 9.73 24.62 -17.14
CA ASN A 54 10.57 24.59 -18.32
C ASN A 54 11.04 23.16 -18.65
N SER A 55 11.71 22.99 -19.80
CA SER A 55 12.17 21.68 -20.27
C SER A 55 13.19 21.03 -19.34
N THR A 56 14.06 21.82 -18.67
CA THR A 56 15.03 21.30 -17.71
C THR A 56 14.34 20.70 -16.50
N ALA A 57 13.32 21.39 -15.96
CA ALA A 57 12.51 20.89 -14.86
C ALA A 57 11.71 19.63 -15.24
N LEU A 58 11.18 19.58 -16.46
CA LEU A 58 10.51 18.36 -16.97
C LEU A 58 11.50 17.19 -17.11
N GLY A 59 12.71 17.45 -17.59
CA GLY A 59 13.79 16.45 -17.62
C GLY A 59 14.16 15.92 -16.23
N ALA A 60 14.15 16.80 -15.22
CA ALA A 60 14.37 16.41 -13.83
C ALA A 60 13.27 15.47 -13.32
N ILE A 61 11.99 15.73 -13.61
CA ILE A 61 10.87 14.83 -13.24
C ILE A 61 11.10 13.43 -13.82
N ILE A 62 11.45 13.33 -15.10
CA ILE A 62 11.73 12.03 -15.75
C ILE A 62 12.91 11.32 -15.07
N LYS A 63 13.99 12.05 -14.78
CA LYS A 63 15.16 11.51 -14.09
C LYS A 63 14.81 10.99 -12.70
N LEU A 64 14.03 11.74 -11.93
CA LEU A 64 13.59 11.34 -10.59
C LEU A 64 12.65 10.14 -10.63
N HIS A 65 11.72 10.07 -11.60
CA HIS A 65 10.90 8.89 -11.81
C HIS A 65 11.77 7.64 -12.04
N LYS A 66 12.79 7.73 -12.91
CA LYS A 66 13.73 6.62 -13.14
C LYS A 66 14.51 6.23 -11.88
N ARG A 67 14.90 7.19 -11.05
CA ARG A 67 15.59 6.91 -9.77
C ARG A 67 14.68 6.21 -8.78
N CYS A 68 13.43 6.66 -8.64
CA CYS A 68 12.42 5.97 -7.82
C CYS A 68 12.17 4.54 -8.31
N LYS A 69 12.06 4.34 -9.64
CA LYS A 69 11.94 2.99 -10.23
C LYS A 69 13.14 2.09 -9.92
N ALA A 70 14.37 2.62 -10.03
CA ALA A 70 15.60 1.90 -9.70
C ALA A 70 15.67 1.50 -8.21
N ALA A 71 15.03 2.27 -7.33
CA ALA A 71 14.89 1.98 -5.91
C ALA A 71 13.69 1.07 -5.57
N GLY A 72 13.03 0.48 -6.58
CA GLY A 72 11.87 -0.41 -6.40
C GLY A 72 10.53 0.33 -6.18
N GLY A 73 10.51 1.64 -6.36
CA GLY A 73 9.33 2.48 -6.19
C GLY A 73 8.84 3.13 -7.48
N GLU A 74 8.18 4.28 -7.36
CA GLU A 74 7.65 5.04 -8.48
C GLU A 74 7.42 6.51 -8.11
N LEU A 75 7.72 7.43 -9.03
CA LEU A 75 7.26 8.80 -8.92
C LEU A 75 6.11 9.01 -9.92
N VAL A 76 5.01 9.58 -9.45
CA VAL A 76 3.85 9.91 -10.29
C VAL A 76 3.47 11.39 -10.14
N ILE A 77 2.76 11.94 -11.12
CA ILE A 77 2.25 13.31 -11.09
C ILE A 77 0.79 13.29 -10.69
N SER A 78 0.39 14.19 -9.78
CA SER A 78 -1.01 14.41 -9.42
C SER A 78 -1.42 15.86 -9.60
N LYS A 79 -2.72 16.07 -9.91
CA LYS A 79 -3.34 17.40 -10.03
C LYS A 79 -2.47 18.38 -10.83
N PRO A 80 -2.05 18.07 -12.06
CA PRO A 80 -1.28 19.03 -12.85
C PRO A 80 -2.12 20.30 -13.05
N SER A 81 -1.49 21.49 -12.92
CA SER A 81 -2.14 22.73 -13.34
C SER A 81 -2.48 22.66 -14.83
N PRO A 82 -3.45 23.43 -15.34
CA PRO A 82 -3.78 23.43 -16.78
C PRO A 82 -2.57 23.64 -17.67
N PHE A 83 -1.68 24.55 -17.29
CA PHE A 83 -0.43 24.82 -18.00
C PHE A 83 0.52 23.60 -17.97
N ALA A 84 0.75 23.02 -16.78
CA ALA A 84 1.62 21.84 -16.63
C ALA A 84 1.07 20.65 -17.42
N LYS A 85 -0.25 20.42 -17.37
CA LYS A 85 -0.93 19.33 -18.09
C LYS A 85 -0.74 19.45 -19.59
N GLU A 86 -0.94 20.66 -20.15
CA GLU A 86 -0.77 20.93 -21.57
C GLU A 86 0.68 20.66 -22.04
N ILE A 87 1.68 21.17 -21.32
CA ILE A 87 3.09 20.99 -21.71
C ILE A 87 3.53 19.54 -21.58
N ILE A 88 3.17 18.86 -20.48
CA ILE A 88 3.48 17.45 -20.25
C ILE A 88 2.89 16.57 -21.34
N GLY A 89 1.61 16.79 -21.70
CA GLY A 89 0.93 16.02 -22.75
C GLY A 89 1.50 16.31 -24.15
N LYS A 90 1.79 17.59 -24.49
CA LYS A 90 2.42 17.93 -25.77
C LYS A 90 3.80 17.29 -25.99
N LEU A 91 4.55 17.07 -24.91
CA LEU A 91 5.87 16.44 -24.96
C LEU A 91 5.83 14.92 -24.75
N GLY A 92 4.63 14.32 -24.54
CA GLY A 92 4.46 12.89 -24.32
C GLY A 92 5.09 12.37 -23.03
N ILE A 93 5.33 13.25 -22.05
CA ILE A 93 5.95 12.88 -20.76
C ILE A 93 4.98 12.04 -19.92
N ASP A 94 3.68 12.21 -20.06
CA ASP A 94 2.62 11.42 -19.47
C ASP A 94 2.65 9.94 -19.87
N GLN A 95 3.31 9.60 -20.96
CA GLN A 95 3.58 8.23 -21.38
C GLN A 95 4.76 7.61 -20.62
N LEU A 96 5.64 8.43 -20.04
CA LEU A 96 6.82 8.01 -19.29
C LEU A 96 6.62 8.05 -17.79
N VAL A 97 5.91 9.09 -17.30
CA VAL A 97 5.62 9.35 -15.89
C VAL A 97 4.12 9.36 -15.71
N PRO A 98 3.53 8.41 -15.00
CA PRO A 98 2.07 8.37 -14.81
C PRO A 98 1.54 9.68 -14.25
N MET A 99 0.46 10.19 -14.83
CA MET A 99 -0.15 11.46 -14.47
C MET A 99 -1.65 11.28 -14.19
N PHE A 100 -2.11 11.86 -13.09
CA PHE A 100 -3.49 11.75 -12.61
C PHE A 100 -4.08 13.13 -12.34
N ASP A 101 -5.31 13.34 -12.76
CA ASP A 101 -6.03 14.61 -12.55
C ASP A 101 -6.46 14.79 -11.08
N ASP A 102 -6.56 13.69 -10.33
CA ASP A 102 -6.94 13.67 -8.93
C ASP A 102 -5.88 13.00 -8.05
N GLU A 103 -5.66 13.56 -6.85
CA GLU A 103 -4.65 13.06 -5.92
C GLU A 103 -5.07 11.74 -5.28
N ASP A 104 -6.37 11.53 -5.03
CA ASP A 104 -6.85 10.27 -4.46
C ASP A 104 -6.69 9.12 -5.46
N VAL A 105 -6.78 9.40 -6.76
CA VAL A 105 -6.49 8.42 -7.83
C VAL A 105 -4.99 8.13 -7.88
N ALA A 106 -4.13 9.14 -7.78
CA ALA A 106 -2.68 8.96 -7.70
C ALA A 106 -2.28 8.15 -6.47
N VAL A 107 -2.86 8.44 -5.31
CA VAL A 107 -2.64 7.68 -4.06
C VAL A 107 -3.05 6.21 -4.24
N LYS A 108 -4.23 5.93 -4.82
CA LYS A 108 -4.66 4.55 -5.10
C LYS A 108 -3.71 3.82 -6.03
N HIS A 109 -3.18 4.52 -7.05
CA HIS A 109 -2.19 3.94 -7.97
C HIS A 109 -0.89 3.60 -7.21
N ILE A 110 -0.35 4.53 -6.41
CA ILE A 110 0.86 4.29 -5.60
C ILE A 110 0.67 3.12 -4.63
N ILE A 111 -0.45 3.07 -3.92
CA ILE A 111 -0.76 1.97 -3.01
C ILE A 111 -0.80 0.62 -3.76
N LYS A 112 -1.37 0.61 -4.97
CA LYS A 112 -1.38 -0.56 -5.83
C LYS A 112 0.02 -1.00 -6.25
N SER A 113 0.88 -0.04 -6.61
CA SER A 113 2.27 -0.29 -7.02
C SER A 113 3.15 -0.73 -5.85
N LEU A 114 2.96 -0.16 -4.65
CA LEU A 114 3.58 -0.58 -3.40
C LEU A 114 3.30 -2.06 -3.12
N ASN A 115 2.03 -2.44 -3.15
CA ASN A 115 1.61 -3.82 -2.95
C ASN A 115 2.22 -4.79 -3.98
N ALA A 116 2.32 -4.36 -5.24
CA ALA A 116 2.94 -5.16 -6.30
C ALA A 116 4.46 -5.31 -6.12
N ALA A 117 5.15 -4.26 -5.70
CA ALA A 117 6.60 -4.27 -5.48
C ALA A 117 7.00 -5.18 -4.30
N GLU A 118 6.24 -5.17 -3.20
CA GLU A 118 6.52 -6.01 -2.03
C GLU A 118 6.24 -7.52 -2.27
N PHE A 119 5.31 -7.85 -3.16
CA PHE A 119 4.78 -9.21 -3.30
C PHE A 119 5.08 -9.90 -4.64
N GLY A 120 6.02 -9.36 -5.42
CA GLY A 120 6.53 -10.07 -6.61
C GLY A 120 5.52 -10.27 -7.73
N GLY A 121 4.60 -9.32 -7.95
CA GLY A 121 3.77 -9.29 -9.16
C GLY A 121 2.44 -10.06 -9.09
N GLU A 122 2.05 -10.64 -7.96
CA GLU A 122 0.66 -11.03 -7.76
C GLU A 122 -0.16 -9.75 -7.51
N GLY A 123 -1.03 -9.40 -8.42
CA GLY A 123 -1.75 -8.14 -8.59
C GLY A 123 -2.28 -7.43 -7.34
N PRO A 124 -2.92 -6.27 -7.48
CA PRO A 124 -3.21 -5.37 -6.37
C PRO A 124 -3.91 -6.09 -5.24
N LEU A 125 -3.48 -5.82 -4.01
CA LEU A 125 -4.27 -6.16 -2.83
C LEU A 125 -5.62 -5.47 -2.98
N ASP A 126 -6.61 -6.26 -3.35
CA ASP A 126 -8.00 -5.86 -3.16
C ASP A 126 -8.17 -5.62 -1.65
N SER A 127 -8.92 -4.61 -1.23
CA SER A 127 -9.11 -4.27 0.19
C SER A 127 -9.69 -5.40 1.05
N GLU A 128 -9.98 -6.54 0.44
CA GLU A 128 -10.43 -7.76 1.09
C GLU A 128 -9.32 -8.79 1.23
N LYS A 129 -8.12 -8.57 0.64
CA LYS A 129 -7.02 -9.53 0.71
C LYS A 129 -6.14 -9.29 1.92
N VAL A 130 -5.72 -10.38 2.52
CA VAL A 130 -4.73 -10.43 3.59
C VAL A 130 -3.56 -11.25 3.13
N LEU A 131 -2.36 -10.69 3.20
CA LEU A 131 -1.13 -11.42 2.96
C LEU A 131 -0.65 -11.99 4.27
N ILE A 132 -0.28 -13.25 4.22
CA ILE A 132 0.05 -14.05 5.39
C ILE A 132 1.46 -14.56 5.20
N GLY A 133 2.40 -13.99 5.95
CA GLY A 133 3.77 -14.48 6.09
C GLY A 133 3.92 -15.30 7.37
N PHE A 134 4.90 -16.20 7.37
CA PHE A 134 5.28 -16.95 8.57
C PHE A 134 6.69 -16.55 8.97
N PRO A 135 6.97 -16.35 10.27
CA PRO A 135 8.34 -16.27 10.75
C PRO A 135 9.03 -17.61 10.44
N ASP A 136 10.30 -17.54 10.08
CA ASP A 136 11.12 -18.70 9.71
C ASP A 136 10.71 -19.38 8.37
N ASN A 137 11.47 -20.39 7.95
CA ASN A 137 11.34 -21.08 6.67
C ASN A 137 10.10 -21.99 6.51
N VAL A 138 9.05 -21.80 7.31
CA VAL A 138 7.81 -22.60 7.27
C VAL A 138 7.21 -22.62 5.85
N LEU A 139 7.14 -21.45 5.19
CA LEU A 139 6.62 -21.38 3.82
C LEU A 139 7.52 -22.11 2.81
N GLN A 140 8.82 -22.14 3.03
CA GLN A 140 9.76 -22.82 2.15
C GLN A 140 9.57 -24.34 2.18
N SER A 141 9.28 -24.91 3.35
CA SER A 141 9.02 -26.35 3.51
C SER A 141 7.70 -26.79 2.90
N TYR A 142 6.65 -25.93 2.92
CA TYR A 142 5.32 -26.27 2.38
C TYR A 142 5.11 -25.82 0.93
N PHE A 143 5.75 -24.75 0.45
CA PHE A 143 5.36 -24.06 -0.79
C PHE A 143 6.51 -23.72 -1.75
N GLY A 144 7.72 -24.20 -1.48
CA GLY A 144 8.84 -24.15 -2.45
C GLY A 144 9.21 -22.75 -2.93
N GLY A 145 9.33 -21.78 -2.03
CA GLY A 145 9.85 -20.45 -2.36
C GLY A 145 8.81 -19.32 -2.42
N LYS A 146 7.55 -19.57 -2.12
CA LYS A 146 6.57 -18.47 -1.93
C LYS A 146 6.88 -17.71 -0.65
N LYS A 147 6.84 -16.37 -0.75
CA LYS A 147 7.14 -15.48 0.39
C LYS A 147 5.92 -15.23 1.28
N ALA A 148 4.71 -15.32 0.75
CA ALA A 148 3.46 -15.11 1.47
C ALA A 148 2.30 -15.90 0.87
N LEU A 149 1.29 -16.19 1.69
CA LEU A 149 0.00 -16.74 1.28
C LEU A 149 -1.04 -15.61 1.22
N VAL A 150 -2.12 -15.81 0.48
CA VAL A 150 -3.20 -14.84 0.33
C VAL A 150 -4.48 -15.41 0.93
N GLY A 151 -5.05 -14.68 1.88
CA GLY A 151 -6.39 -14.90 2.44
C GLY A 151 -7.36 -13.80 2.04
N THR A 152 -8.64 -13.97 2.41
CA THR A 152 -9.69 -12.95 2.24
C THR A 152 -10.11 -12.44 3.62
N MET A 153 -10.01 -11.15 3.87
CA MET A 153 -10.37 -10.51 5.12
C MET A 153 -11.88 -10.58 5.35
N CYS A 154 -12.30 -11.03 6.53
CA CYS A 154 -13.71 -11.05 6.95
C CYS A 154 -14.03 -9.94 7.96
N ASN A 155 -13.09 -9.73 8.90
CA ASN A 155 -13.27 -8.73 9.95
C ASN A 155 -11.92 -8.29 10.49
N VAL A 156 -11.82 -7.03 10.93
CA VAL A 156 -10.63 -6.45 11.53
C VAL A 156 -11.01 -5.44 12.60
N ASP A 157 -10.27 -5.44 13.69
CA ASP A 157 -10.33 -4.43 14.75
C ASP A 157 -8.93 -4.15 15.30
N GLY A 158 -8.79 -3.32 16.33
CA GLY A 158 -7.51 -2.96 16.92
C GLY A 158 -6.79 -4.09 17.68
N GLY A 159 -7.41 -5.25 17.87
CA GLY A 159 -6.83 -6.38 18.62
C GLY A 159 -6.65 -7.64 17.80
N LYS A 160 -7.42 -7.81 16.75
CA LYS A 160 -7.46 -9.06 15.96
C LYS A 160 -7.94 -8.85 14.53
N ILE A 161 -7.67 -9.84 13.71
CA ILE A 161 -8.19 -9.98 12.36
C ILE A 161 -8.74 -11.37 12.15
N THR A 162 -9.81 -11.46 11.37
CA THR A 162 -10.39 -12.74 10.92
C THR A 162 -10.37 -12.78 9.39
N PHE A 163 -9.88 -13.87 8.83
CA PHE A 163 -9.79 -14.06 7.38
C PHE A 163 -10.14 -15.49 6.97
N LEU A 164 -10.60 -15.66 5.74
CA LEU A 164 -10.77 -16.96 5.09
C LEU A 164 -9.50 -17.30 4.33
N TRP A 165 -9.10 -18.56 4.39
CA TRP A 165 -8.00 -19.08 3.61
C TRP A 165 -8.33 -20.44 2.98
N SER A 166 -7.91 -20.64 1.72
CA SER A 166 -8.18 -21.86 0.96
C SER A 166 -6.91 -22.69 0.75
N GLY A 167 -6.82 -23.84 1.40
CA GLY A 167 -5.76 -24.81 1.18
C GLY A 167 -5.76 -25.40 -0.24
N LYS A 168 -6.94 -25.58 -0.84
CA LYS A 168 -7.10 -26.12 -2.20
C LYS A 168 -6.31 -25.32 -3.25
N LYS A 169 -6.32 -23.97 -3.13
CA LYS A 169 -5.55 -23.08 -4.03
C LYS A 169 -4.05 -23.36 -4.01
N TYR A 170 -3.56 -23.98 -2.95
CA TYR A 170 -2.14 -24.27 -2.73
C TYR A 170 -1.83 -25.79 -2.72
N GLY A 171 -2.82 -26.62 -3.09
CA GLY A 171 -2.64 -28.08 -3.13
C GLY A 171 -2.58 -28.73 -1.74
N LEU A 172 -3.06 -28.04 -0.70
CA LEU A 172 -3.08 -28.57 0.67
C LEU A 172 -4.45 -29.15 1.05
N THR A 173 -4.40 -30.26 1.78
CA THR A 173 -5.58 -30.82 2.44
C THR A 173 -5.99 -29.95 3.64
N SER A 174 -7.26 -30.07 4.09
CA SER A 174 -7.77 -29.36 5.27
C SER A 174 -6.95 -29.68 6.53
N ILE A 175 -6.42 -30.89 6.67
CA ILE A 175 -5.57 -31.32 7.79
C ILE A 175 -4.26 -30.51 7.79
N LYS A 176 -3.56 -30.46 6.66
CA LYS A 176 -2.32 -29.68 6.53
C LYS A 176 -2.54 -28.18 6.68
N ALA A 177 -3.70 -27.70 6.23
CA ALA A 177 -4.10 -26.30 6.45
C ALA A 177 -4.23 -25.97 7.94
N ARG A 178 -4.84 -26.87 8.73
CA ARG A 178 -4.96 -26.72 10.18
C ARG A 178 -3.63 -26.83 10.92
N GLU A 179 -2.72 -27.66 10.45
CA GLU A 179 -1.35 -27.74 10.98
C GLU A 179 -0.59 -26.43 10.76
N LEU A 180 -0.71 -25.85 9.55
CA LEU A 180 -0.06 -24.58 9.20
C LEU A 180 -0.54 -23.41 10.06
N PHE A 181 -1.85 -23.34 10.34
CA PHE A 181 -2.47 -22.32 11.18
C PHE A 181 -2.77 -22.81 12.60
N ALA A 182 -1.99 -23.76 13.13
CA ALA A 182 -2.22 -24.30 14.46
C ALA A 182 -2.39 -23.16 15.51
N HIS A 183 -3.21 -23.41 16.52
CA HIS A 183 -3.42 -22.45 17.63
C HIS A 183 -2.07 -22.00 18.22
N GLY A 184 -1.87 -20.71 18.35
CA GLY A 184 -0.61 -20.13 18.81
C GLY A 184 0.46 -19.95 17.73
N ALA A 185 0.25 -20.43 16.49
CA ALA A 185 1.18 -20.21 15.38
C ALA A 185 1.40 -18.70 15.15
N GLY A 186 2.65 -18.29 15.08
CA GLY A 186 3.04 -16.91 14.77
C GLY A 186 2.89 -16.64 13.29
N ILE A 187 2.27 -15.53 12.92
CA ILE A 187 2.10 -15.08 11.54
C ILE A 187 2.34 -13.58 11.42
N ASN A 188 2.87 -13.15 10.29
CA ASN A 188 2.97 -11.76 9.90
C ASN A 188 1.89 -11.46 8.87
N LEU A 189 1.13 -10.40 9.09
CA LEU A 189 -0.02 -10.07 8.27
C LEU A 189 0.16 -8.68 7.67
N LYS A 190 -0.07 -8.57 6.35
CA LYS A 190 -0.22 -7.29 5.68
C LYS A 190 -1.59 -7.21 5.02
N PHE A 191 -2.31 -6.14 5.27
CA PHE A 191 -3.65 -5.92 4.73
C PHE A 191 -3.96 -4.44 4.59
N GLN A 192 -4.95 -4.13 3.76
CA GLN A 192 -5.42 -2.77 3.53
C GLN A 192 -6.88 -2.63 3.95
N VAL A 193 -7.22 -1.48 4.50
CA VAL A 193 -8.62 -1.09 4.79
C VAL A 193 -8.94 0.16 3.96
N LYS A 194 -9.93 0.07 3.08
CA LYS A 194 -10.27 1.11 2.06
C LYS A 194 -10.44 2.53 2.60
N VAL A 195 -10.89 2.66 3.85
CA VAL A 195 -11.16 3.97 4.46
C VAL A 195 -9.86 4.75 4.75
N PHE A 196 -8.74 4.04 4.90
CA PHE A 196 -7.46 4.66 5.20
C PHE A 196 -6.67 4.94 3.93
N LYS A 197 -6.06 6.12 3.85
CA LYS A 197 -5.10 6.51 2.80
C LYS A 197 -3.69 5.94 3.04
N LYS A 198 -3.59 4.89 3.83
CA LYS A 198 -2.37 4.15 4.13
C LYS A 198 -2.17 3.02 3.12
N GLY A 199 -0.92 2.71 2.77
CA GLY A 199 -0.57 1.63 1.87
C GLY A 199 -1.05 0.28 2.40
N HIS A 200 -0.65 -0.06 3.61
CA HIS A 200 -1.06 -1.28 4.30
C HIS A 200 -0.85 -1.16 5.81
N PHE A 201 -1.51 -2.04 6.54
CA PHE A 201 -1.25 -2.35 7.94
C PHE A 201 -0.31 -3.55 8.01
N ASP A 202 0.77 -3.45 8.77
CA ASP A 202 1.75 -4.51 8.98
C ASP A 202 1.73 -4.93 10.45
N VAL A 203 1.35 -6.17 10.72
CA VAL A 203 1.16 -6.65 12.09
C VAL A 203 1.73 -8.04 12.27
N ALA A 204 2.37 -8.28 13.43
CA ALA A 204 2.63 -9.63 13.88
C ALA A 204 1.45 -10.11 14.74
N ALA A 205 1.03 -11.36 14.54
CA ALA A 205 -0.12 -11.94 15.20
C ALA A 205 0.13 -13.40 15.57
N LYS A 206 -0.69 -13.93 16.47
CA LYS A 206 -0.78 -15.36 16.77
C LYS A 206 -2.19 -15.86 16.46
N VAL A 207 -2.27 -17.02 15.82
CA VAL A 207 -3.54 -17.69 15.57
C VAL A 207 -4.22 -17.99 16.90
N SER A 208 -5.43 -17.48 17.08
CA SER A 208 -6.23 -17.67 18.31
C SER A 208 -7.44 -18.58 18.11
N ASP A 209 -7.94 -18.76 16.88
CA ASP A 209 -9.06 -19.64 16.57
C ASP A 209 -9.04 -20.07 15.11
N ILE A 210 -9.54 -21.29 14.82
CA ILE A 210 -9.67 -21.85 13.49
C ILE A 210 -11.02 -22.56 13.41
N GLN A 211 -11.82 -22.20 12.41
CA GLN A 211 -13.11 -22.81 12.12
C GLN A 211 -13.14 -23.32 10.69
N ASP A 212 -13.85 -24.44 10.45
CA ASP A 212 -14.14 -24.85 9.09
C ASP A 212 -15.16 -23.91 8.47
N ALA A 213 -14.91 -23.57 7.20
CA ALA A 213 -15.80 -22.76 6.40
C ALA A 213 -16.25 -23.56 5.17
N SER A 214 -17.24 -23.02 4.44
CA SER A 214 -17.74 -23.65 3.22
C SER A 214 -16.63 -23.92 2.20
N ASP A 215 -16.84 -24.92 1.34
CA ASP A 215 -15.99 -25.28 0.21
C ASP A 215 -14.54 -25.72 0.55
N GLY A 216 -14.33 -26.18 1.80
CA GLY A 216 -13.00 -26.62 2.27
C GLY A 216 -12.05 -25.46 2.56
N ASN A 217 -12.60 -24.27 2.76
CA ASN A 217 -11.88 -23.13 3.32
C ASN A 217 -11.80 -23.27 4.85
N ILE A 218 -10.83 -22.59 5.44
CA ILE A 218 -10.74 -22.37 6.88
C ILE A 218 -10.90 -20.88 7.19
N LYS A 219 -11.58 -20.60 8.29
CA LYS A 219 -11.69 -19.26 8.86
C LYS A 219 -10.71 -19.16 10.02
N VAL A 220 -9.74 -18.29 9.88
CA VAL A 220 -8.66 -18.09 10.85
C VAL A 220 -8.87 -16.77 11.56
N THR A 221 -8.82 -16.78 12.90
CA THR A 221 -8.76 -15.57 13.72
C THR A 221 -7.38 -15.47 14.35
N ALA A 222 -6.74 -14.32 14.22
CA ALA A 222 -5.41 -14.07 14.75
C ALA A 222 -5.41 -12.80 15.61
N ALA A 223 -4.91 -12.91 16.83
CA ALA A 223 -4.75 -11.80 17.77
C ALA A 223 -3.38 -11.12 17.54
N TYR A 224 -3.35 -9.80 17.49
CA TYR A 224 -2.11 -9.05 17.29
C TYR A 224 -1.17 -9.21 18.48
N THR A 225 0.09 -9.44 18.18
CA THR A 225 1.18 -9.48 19.18
C THR A 225 2.08 -8.25 19.03
N LYS A 226 2.13 -7.67 17.83
CA LYS A 226 2.87 -6.44 17.57
C LYS A 226 2.12 -5.65 16.49
N ILE A 227 1.72 -4.43 16.82
CA ILE A 227 1.07 -3.47 15.95
C ILE A 227 1.52 -2.06 16.38
N ALA A 228 1.68 -1.14 15.43
CA ALA A 228 1.94 0.26 15.77
C ALA A 228 0.74 0.85 16.53
N LYS A 229 1.00 1.65 17.57
CA LYS A 229 -0.07 2.21 18.41
C LYS A 229 -1.08 3.04 17.61
N SER A 230 -0.60 3.84 16.67
CA SER A 230 -1.44 4.62 15.75
C SER A 230 -2.36 3.74 14.91
N ASP A 231 -1.87 2.59 14.44
CA ASP A 231 -2.63 1.63 13.65
C ASP A 231 -3.69 0.91 14.48
N GLN A 232 -3.33 0.55 15.70
CA GLN A 232 -4.25 -0.06 16.65
C GLN A 232 -5.42 0.87 16.98
N GLU A 233 -5.14 2.15 17.25
CA GLU A 233 -6.15 3.18 17.52
C GLU A 233 -7.06 3.39 16.30
N ALA A 234 -6.48 3.51 15.10
CA ALA A 234 -7.21 3.67 13.85
C ALA A 234 -8.15 2.48 13.57
N LEU A 235 -7.66 1.24 13.70
CA LEU A 235 -8.47 0.05 13.49
C LEU A 235 -9.57 -0.12 14.56
N SER A 236 -9.30 0.28 15.81
CA SER A 236 -10.29 0.26 16.88
C SER A 236 -11.44 1.24 16.60
N GLN A 237 -11.10 2.46 16.16
CA GLN A 237 -12.09 3.46 15.79
C GLN A 237 -12.92 3.00 14.58
N PHE A 238 -12.27 2.47 13.55
CA PHE A 238 -12.94 1.93 12.38
C PHE A 238 -13.95 0.82 12.74
N ALA A 239 -13.57 -0.11 13.62
CA ALA A 239 -14.45 -1.18 14.05
C ALA A 239 -15.66 -0.64 14.85
N ALA A 240 -15.44 0.39 15.68
CA ALA A 240 -16.50 1.06 16.43
C ALA A 240 -17.49 1.78 15.48
N ASP A 241 -16.99 2.49 14.49
CA ASP A 241 -17.79 3.21 13.49
C ASP A 241 -18.62 2.23 12.65
N LEU A 242 -18.03 1.11 12.22
CA LEU A 242 -18.77 0.05 11.52
C LEU A 242 -19.86 -0.57 12.38
N ALA A 243 -19.58 -0.84 13.66
CA ALA A 243 -20.57 -1.39 14.59
C ALA A 243 -21.72 -0.40 14.83
N PHE A 244 -21.43 0.90 14.91
CA PHE A 244 -22.43 1.95 15.01
C PHE A 244 -23.32 1.99 13.76
N LEU A 245 -22.73 2.01 12.56
CA LEU A 245 -23.47 2.03 11.30
C LEU A 245 -24.37 0.81 11.13
N LYS A 246 -23.87 -0.38 11.47
CA LYS A 246 -24.69 -1.63 11.42
C LYS A 246 -25.92 -1.59 12.34
N ARG A 247 -25.86 -0.88 13.47
CA ARG A 247 -27.00 -0.70 14.37
C ARG A 247 -28.05 0.30 13.85
N GLN A 248 -27.63 1.22 12.95
CA GLN A 248 -28.51 2.23 12.38
C GLN A 248 -29.24 1.75 11.12
N LEU A 249 -28.78 0.66 10.50
CA LEU A 249 -29.42 0.08 9.33
C LEU A 249 -30.54 -0.86 9.78
N PRO A 250 -31.83 -0.60 9.43
CA PRO A 250 -32.92 -1.50 9.78
C PRO A 250 -32.79 -2.81 8.97
N GLY A 251 -32.56 -3.90 9.64
CA GLY A 251 -32.78 -5.25 9.17
C GLY A 251 -31.77 -5.74 8.12
N GLY A 252 -30.65 -6.31 8.58
CA GLY A 252 -29.87 -7.28 7.83
C GLY A 252 -29.94 -8.61 8.57
#